data_d7271ab36b53d686dba7095ff35946e0
#
_entry.id   d7271ab36b53d686dba7095ff35946e0
#
_cell.length_a   1.000
_cell.length_b   1.000
_cell.length_c   1.000
_cell.angle_alpha   90.00
_cell.angle_beta   90.00
_cell.angle_gamma   90.00
#
_symmetry.space_group_name_H-M   'P 1'
#
loop_
_entity.id
_entity.type
_entity.pdbx_description
1 polymer ?
#
loop_
_entity_poly.entity_id
_entity_poly.type
_entity_poly.pdbx_seq_one_letter_code
_entity_poly.pdbx_strand_id
1 'polypeptide(L)'
;ISELPPLVRNMLSDHEACLQELGAISSMIENQDKNLPVSWHGRQVGIGLSASAKLSQIAYTVDHSLSTEEVFPIGKMDADLQQVDLRKTNSWRLKLGEIHTYEMLEVQLVNSVAPFVLCNRLVHLMKKDNTGMKHIINVSAMEGKFHSFHKESRHPHTNMAKAALNMMTLTSSGDFAKYGIYTNAVDTGWVTDEDPIELAKKKEEIHDFQPPLDIVDGAARVMDPLFDGINTGKHWCGKFLKDYRPISW
;
A
#
# COMPACT_ATOMS: atom_id res chain seq x y z
N ILE A 1 12.75 3.74 28.16
CA ILE A 1 12.94 4.84 27.20
C ILE A 1 14.37 5.43 27.34
N SER A 2 14.93 5.54 28.54
CA SER A 2 16.30 6.07 28.77
C SER A 2 17.42 5.32 28.06
N GLU A 3 17.23 4.05 27.76
CA GLU A 3 18.22 3.17 27.11
C GLU A 3 18.13 3.19 25.57
N LEU A 4 17.13 3.87 25.01
CA LEU A 4 16.97 3.96 23.57
C LEU A 4 17.91 5.01 22.94
N PRO A 5 18.35 4.80 21.69
CA PRO A 5 19.12 5.80 20.95
C PRO A 5 18.42 7.17 20.92
N PRO A 6 19.18 8.28 20.97
CA PRO A 6 18.60 9.64 21.04
C PRO A 6 17.57 9.93 19.95
N LEU A 7 17.80 9.46 18.72
CA LEU A 7 16.87 9.63 17.60
C LEU A 7 15.51 8.96 17.87
N VAL A 8 15.54 7.76 18.45
CA VAL A 8 14.31 7.01 18.76
C VAL A 8 13.54 7.68 19.91
N ARG A 9 14.25 8.20 20.90
CA ARG A 9 13.64 8.97 22.00
C ARG A 9 12.94 10.22 21.51
N ASN A 10 13.58 10.96 20.62
CA ASN A 10 12.96 12.17 20.04
C ASN A 10 11.70 11.82 19.24
N MET A 11 11.74 10.79 18.41
CA MET A 11 10.57 10.33 17.67
C MET A 11 9.41 9.91 18.59
N LEU A 12 9.70 9.27 19.72
CA LEU A 12 8.67 8.89 20.70
C LEU A 12 8.12 10.13 21.42
N SER A 13 8.96 11.07 21.78
CA SER A 13 8.55 12.33 22.41
C SER A 13 7.68 13.18 21.49
N ASP A 14 8.06 13.31 20.23
CA ASP A 14 7.29 14.03 19.21
C ASP A 14 5.93 13.36 18.96
N HIS A 15 5.91 12.03 18.97
CA HIS A 15 4.68 11.25 18.85
C HIS A 15 3.76 11.46 20.07
N GLU A 16 4.30 11.42 21.30
CA GLU A 16 3.52 11.66 22.51
C GLU A 16 2.98 13.10 22.55
N ALA A 17 3.77 14.09 22.15
CA ALA A 17 3.32 15.47 22.02
C ALA A 17 2.17 15.60 21.01
N CYS A 18 2.29 14.98 19.85
CA CYS A 18 1.24 14.95 18.84
C CYS A 18 -0.06 14.29 19.37
N LEU A 19 0.05 13.20 20.12
CA LEU A 19 -1.11 12.54 20.74
C LEU A 19 -1.80 13.43 21.79
N GLN A 20 -1.01 14.20 22.56
CA GLN A 20 -1.56 15.14 23.56
C GLN A 20 -2.25 16.33 22.89
N GLU A 21 -1.69 16.88 21.82
CA GLU A 21 -2.31 17.96 21.04
C GLU A 21 -3.62 17.54 20.38
N LEU A 22 -3.72 16.33 19.93
CA LEU A 22 -4.94 15.76 19.34
C LEU A 22 -6.02 15.39 20.36
N GLY A 23 -5.77 15.54 21.66
CA GLY A 23 -6.63 15.51 22.87
C GLY A 23 -7.85 14.56 22.92
N ALA A 24 -8.43 14.26 21.79
CA ALA A 24 -9.58 13.38 21.65
C ALA A 24 -9.22 11.90 21.44
N ILE A 25 -7.96 11.60 21.14
CA ILE A 25 -7.52 10.27 20.70
C ILE A 25 -7.32 9.32 21.87
N SER A 26 -6.89 9.81 23.02
CA SER A 26 -6.58 8.98 24.20
C SER A 26 -7.80 8.23 24.75
N SER A 27 -8.96 8.89 24.79
CA SER A 27 -10.19 8.28 25.29
C SER A 27 -10.84 7.29 24.30
N MET A 28 -10.59 7.47 23.00
CA MET A 28 -11.06 6.52 21.97
C MET A 28 -10.20 5.25 21.92
N ILE A 29 -8.89 5.38 22.14
CA ILE A 29 -7.95 4.25 22.13
C ILE A 29 -8.19 3.29 23.31
N GLU A 30 -8.49 3.81 24.50
CA GLU A 30 -8.77 2.99 25.69
C GLU A 30 -10.04 2.14 25.56
N ASN A 31 -11.03 2.61 24.79
CA ASN A 31 -12.29 1.89 24.59
C ASN A 31 -12.24 0.84 23.45
N GLN A 32 -11.30 0.92 22.54
CA GLN A 32 -11.18 0.01 21.38
C GLN A 32 -10.23 -1.19 21.58
N ASP A 33 -9.48 -1.25 22.68
CA ASP A 33 -8.46 -2.29 22.92
C ASP A 33 -8.99 -3.74 22.97
N LYS A 34 -10.31 -3.95 22.93
CA LYS A 34 -10.93 -5.28 23.05
C LYS A 34 -11.14 -6.00 21.71
N ASN A 35 -11.04 -5.31 20.57
CA ASN A 35 -11.45 -5.86 19.27
C ASN A 35 -10.38 -5.77 18.14
N LEU A 36 -9.14 -5.48 18.46
CA LEU A 36 -8.09 -5.49 17.42
C LEU A 36 -7.65 -6.93 17.10
N PRO A 37 -7.69 -7.36 15.82
CA PRO A 37 -7.35 -8.73 15.43
C PRO A 37 -5.87 -9.08 15.57
N VAL A 38 -5.01 -8.13 15.88
CA VAL A 38 -3.59 -8.37 16.13
C VAL A 38 -3.32 -8.35 17.62
N SER A 39 -3.37 -9.53 18.24
CA SER A 39 -3.01 -9.73 19.64
C SER A 39 -1.49 -9.65 19.83
N TRP A 40 -0.95 -8.46 20.00
CA TRP A 40 0.36 -8.32 20.63
C TRP A 40 0.18 -8.35 22.14
N HIS A 41 0.22 -9.55 22.68
CA HIS A 41 0.23 -9.78 24.11
C HIS A 41 1.64 -9.53 24.63
N GLY A 42 1.94 -8.31 24.96
CA GLY A 42 3.18 -7.95 25.64
C GLY A 42 3.09 -6.53 26.17
N ARG A 43 3.17 -6.41 27.48
CA ARG A 43 3.32 -5.13 28.21
C ARG A 43 4.62 -4.39 27.89
N GLN A 44 5.36 -4.78 26.88
CA GLN A 44 6.49 -4.04 26.39
C GLN A 44 6.05 -3.14 25.25
N VAL A 45 6.22 -1.86 25.46
CA VAL A 45 6.00 -0.79 24.48
C VAL A 45 6.85 -1.12 23.26
N GLY A 46 6.26 -1.78 22.30
CA GLY A 46 6.87 -2.00 20.99
C GLY A 46 7.14 -0.64 20.39
N ILE A 47 8.38 -0.41 20.00
CA ILE A 47 8.91 0.83 19.48
C ILE A 47 8.01 1.30 18.33
N GLY A 48 7.10 2.26 18.59
CA GLY A 48 6.41 3.06 17.59
C GLY A 48 5.42 2.37 16.63
N LEU A 49 5.53 1.04 16.41
CA LEU A 49 4.69 0.32 15.44
C LEU A 49 3.23 0.18 15.88
N SER A 50 2.97 -0.02 17.18
CA SER A 50 1.60 -0.13 17.70
C SER A 50 0.84 1.19 17.60
N ALA A 51 1.50 2.30 17.78
CA ALA A 51 0.88 3.62 17.68
C ALA A 51 0.53 3.98 16.24
N SER A 52 1.41 3.72 15.29
CA SER A 52 1.13 3.92 13.86
C SER A 52 -0.01 3.04 13.37
N ALA A 53 -0.06 1.78 13.81
CA ALA A 53 -1.16 0.88 13.49
C ALA A 53 -2.49 1.35 14.10
N LYS A 54 -2.48 1.84 15.34
CA LYS A 54 -3.68 2.42 15.99
C LYS A 54 -4.14 3.70 15.28
N LEU A 55 -3.22 4.59 14.91
CA LEU A 55 -3.54 5.82 14.19
C LEU A 55 -4.18 5.55 12.81
N SER A 56 -3.71 4.53 12.11
CA SER A 56 -4.27 4.15 10.80
C SER A 56 -5.68 3.57 10.88
N GLN A 57 -6.15 3.20 12.07
CA GLN A 57 -7.47 2.62 12.30
C GLN A 57 -8.46 3.60 12.93
N ILE A 58 -8.08 4.86 13.11
CA ILE A 58 -9.00 5.90 13.58
C ILE A 58 -10.01 6.17 12.47
N ALA A 59 -11.31 5.95 12.79
CA ALA A 59 -12.37 6.29 11.87
C ALA A 59 -12.43 7.81 11.65
N TYR A 60 -12.46 8.24 10.41
CA TYR A 60 -12.64 9.64 10.07
C TYR A 60 -14.09 10.09 10.33
N THR A 61 -14.28 11.35 10.69
CA THR A 61 -15.61 11.90 11.05
C THR A 61 -16.67 11.70 9.98
N VAL A 62 -16.28 11.57 8.72
CA VAL A 62 -17.20 11.29 7.59
C VAL A 62 -17.76 9.87 7.65
N ASP A 63 -17.04 8.92 8.22
CA ASP A 63 -17.45 7.52 8.33
C ASP A 63 -18.33 7.24 9.56
N HIS A 64 -18.43 8.19 10.49
CA HIS A 64 -19.21 8.01 11.73
C HIS A 64 -20.73 7.92 11.50
N SER A 65 -21.24 8.30 10.33
CA SER A 65 -22.66 8.20 9.99
C SER A 65 -23.09 6.80 9.54
N LEU A 66 -22.12 5.91 9.26
CA LEU A 66 -22.37 4.56 8.80
C LEU A 66 -21.86 3.56 9.84
N SER A 67 -22.69 2.60 10.21
CA SER A 67 -22.22 1.46 11.01
C SER A 67 -21.25 0.65 10.15
N THR A 68 -20.03 0.47 10.64
CA THR A 68 -18.99 -0.31 9.94
C THR A 68 -19.48 -1.73 9.63
N GLU A 69 -20.24 -2.35 10.56
CA GLU A 69 -20.78 -3.70 10.38
C GLU A 69 -21.87 -3.77 9.31
N GLU A 70 -22.63 -2.68 9.11
CA GLU A 70 -23.65 -2.59 8.08
C GLU A 70 -23.05 -2.47 6.68
N VAL A 71 -21.94 -1.75 6.52
CA VAL A 71 -21.32 -1.53 5.20
C VAL A 71 -20.20 -2.50 4.89
N PHE A 72 -19.57 -3.08 5.92
CA PHE A 72 -18.52 -4.09 5.82
C PHE A 72 -18.88 -5.30 6.68
N PRO A 73 -19.81 -6.16 6.26
CA PRO A 73 -20.29 -7.26 7.07
C PRO A 73 -19.16 -8.24 7.38
N ILE A 74 -18.97 -8.50 8.69
CA ILE A 74 -17.85 -9.31 9.20
C ILE A 74 -17.84 -10.70 8.56
N GLY A 75 -16.70 -11.11 8.03
CA GLY A 75 -16.47 -12.45 7.45
C GLY A 75 -17.15 -12.68 6.10
N LYS A 76 -17.79 -11.67 5.50
CA LYS A 76 -18.31 -11.77 4.15
C LYS A 76 -17.24 -11.29 3.15
N MET A 77 -16.84 -12.18 2.28
CA MET A 77 -15.90 -11.93 1.20
C MET A 77 -16.63 -12.05 -0.13
N ASP A 78 -16.13 -11.35 -1.13
CA ASP A 78 -16.52 -11.56 -2.53
C ASP A 78 -15.79 -12.76 -3.17
N ALA A 79 -15.97 -12.95 -4.47
CA ALA A 79 -15.35 -14.05 -5.21
C ALA A 79 -13.81 -13.95 -5.23
N ASP A 80 -13.28 -12.73 -5.12
CA ASP A 80 -11.84 -12.43 -5.14
C ASP A 80 -11.22 -12.41 -3.73
N LEU A 81 -11.97 -12.88 -2.73
CA LEU A 81 -11.57 -12.91 -1.30
C LEU A 81 -11.35 -11.52 -0.69
N GLN A 82 -11.96 -10.47 -1.27
CA GLN A 82 -11.98 -9.14 -0.70
C GLN A 82 -13.15 -8.97 0.26
N GLN A 83 -12.98 -8.12 1.29
CA GLN A 83 -14.08 -7.73 2.16
C GLN A 83 -15.19 -7.07 1.34
N VAL A 84 -16.41 -7.57 1.46
CA VAL A 84 -17.59 -6.98 0.79
C VAL A 84 -17.78 -5.54 1.25
N ASP A 85 -17.88 -4.61 0.28
CA ASP A 85 -18.21 -3.20 0.48
C ASP A 85 -19.64 -2.93 -0.01
N LEU A 86 -20.55 -2.70 0.94
CA LEU A 86 -21.97 -2.43 0.69
C LEU A 86 -22.28 -0.93 0.51
N ARG A 87 -21.28 -0.07 0.50
CA ARG A 87 -21.47 1.37 0.25
C ARG A 87 -21.93 1.60 -1.20
N LYS A 88 -22.62 2.71 -1.44
CA LYS A 88 -23.03 3.11 -2.79
C LYS A 88 -21.88 3.61 -3.64
N THR A 89 -20.84 4.15 -3.00
CA THR A 89 -19.62 4.64 -3.61
C THR A 89 -18.45 4.51 -2.63
N ASN A 90 -17.26 4.44 -3.15
CA ASN A 90 -16.01 4.46 -2.37
C ASN A 90 -14.99 5.37 -3.08
N SER A 91 -13.83 5.55 -2.49
CA SER A 91 -12.80 6.45 -3.04
C SER A 91 -12.23 6.01 -4.38
N TRP A 92 -12.38 4.75 -4.75
CA TRP A 92 -12.04 4.25 -6.08
C TRP A 92 -12.86 4.93 -7.19
N ARG A 93 -14.06 5.44 -6.85
CA ARG A 93 -14.97 6.12 -7.78
C ARG A 93 -14.82 7.65 -7.78
N LEU A 94 -14.22 8.22 -6.75
CA LEU A 94 -14.15 9.65 -6.55
C LEU A 94 -13.16 10.33 -7.50
N LYS A 95 -13.50 11.56 -7.88
CA LYS A 95 -12.70 12.43 -8.75
C LYS A 95 -11.98 13.50 -7.93
N LEU A 96 -11.07 14.21 -8.58
CA LEU A 96 -10.45 15.40 -7.98
C LEU A 96 -11.54 16.41 -7.59
N GLY A 97 -11.50 16.90 -6.36
CA GLY A 97 -12.52 17.75 -5.75
C GLY A 97 -13.52 17.01 -4.86
N GLU A 98 -13.60 15.68 -4.97
CA GLU A 98 -14.48 14.84 -4.16
C GLU A 98 -13.75 14.07 -3.07
N ILE A 99 -12.43 13.98 -3.16
CA ILE A 99 -11.58 13.22 -2.24
C ILE A 99 -11.21 14.08 -1.03
N HIS A 100 -11.45 13.54 0.15
CA HIS A 100 -11.07 14.20 1.39
C HIS A 100 -9.56 14.23 1.58
N THR A 101 -9.04 15.35 2.12
CA THR A 101 -7.60 15.56 2.30
C THR A 101 -6.95 14.49 3.16
N TYR A 102 -7.60 14.05 4.24
CA TYR A 102 -7.07 13.00 5.12
C TYR A 102 -6.90 11.67 4.40
N GLU A 103 -7.86 11.27 3.56
CA GLU A 103 -7.77 10.05 2.76
C GLU A 103 -6.62 10.14 1.73
N MET A 104 -6.49 11.29 1.08
CA MET A 104 -5.34 11.54 0.21
C MET A 104 -4.02 11.36 0.96
N LEU A 105 -3.89 11.92 2.17
CA LEU A 105 -2.69 11.80 2.99
C LEU A 105 -2.44 10.35 3.42
N GLU A 106 -3.47 9.62 3.83
CA GLU A 106 -3.36 8.21 4.21
C GLU A 106 -2.90 7.34 3.04
N VAL A 107 -3.50 7.51 1.87
CA VAL A 107 -3.11 6.78 0.66
C VAL A 107 -1.66 7.06 0.28
N GLN A 108 -1.20 8.32 0.37
CA GLN A 108 0.21 8.64 0.14
C GLN A 108 1.10 8.02 1.22
N LEU A 109 0.71 8.08 2.48
CA LEU A 109 1.47 7.51 3.58
C LEU A 109 1.69 5.99 3.39
N VAL A 110 0.62 5.26 3.09
CA VAL A 110 0.66 3.79 2.96
C VAL A 110 1.34 3.36 1.66
N ASN A 111 0.99 3.97 0.53
CA ASN A 111 1.39 3.48 -0.79
C ASN A 111 2.66 4.13 -1.35
N SER A 112 3.15 5.21 -0.76
CA SER A 112 4.31 5.97 -1.26
C SER A 112 5.36 6.17 -0.18
N VAL A 113 4.97 6.77 0.96
CA VAL A 113 5.92 7.10 2.03
C VAL A 113 6.42 5.85 2.76
N ALA A 114 5.54 4.89 3.08
CA ALA A 114 5.95 3.67 3.75
C ALA A 114 6.94 2.82 2.91
N PRO A 115 6.72 2.56 1.61
CA PRO A 115 7.71 1.92 0.76
C PRO A 115 9.03 2.69 0.70
N PHE A 116 8.99 4.02 0.62
CA PHE A 116 10.20 4.85 0.67
C PHE A 116 10.97 4.64 1.98
N VAL A 117 10.29 4.70 3.12
CA VAL A 117 10.90 4.51 4.44
C VAL A 117 11.51 3.11 4.57
N LEU A 118 10.80 2.08 4.12
CA LEU A 118 11.30 0.69 4.12
C LEU A 118 12.57 0.57 3.28
N CYS A 119 12.55 1.02 2.04
CA CYS A 119 13.72 1.00 1.17
C CYS A 119 14.89 1.77 1.76
N ASN A 120 14.63 2.99 2.26
CA ASN A 120 15.66 3.86 2.86
C ASN A 120 16.31 3.23 4.09
N ARG A 121 15.58 2.48 4.90
CA ARG A 121 16.09 1.81 6.10
C ARG A 121 16.79 0.49 5.79
N LEU A 122 16.24 -0.28 4.85
CA LEU A 122 16.74 -1.62 4.54
C LEU A 122 17.93 -1.62 3.58
N VAL A 123 18.10 -0.58 2.76
CA VAL A 123 19.18 -0.51 1.76
C VAL A 123 20.58 -0.69 2.38
N HIS A 124 20.79 -0.18 3.58
CA HIS A 124 22.07 -0.33 4.28
C HIS A 124 22.39 -1.79 4.64
N LEU A 125 21.37 -2.58 4.97
CA LEU A 125 21.52 -4.02 5.22
C LEU A 125 21.74 -4.74 3.90
N MET A 126 21.00 -4.40 2.86
CA MET A 126 21.15 -4.98 1.53
C MET A 126 22.53 -4.70 0.92
N LYS A 127 23.13 -3.53 1.18
CA LYS A 127 24.48 -3.19 0.71
C LYS A 127 25.58 -4.00 1.41
N LYS A 128 25.32 -4.56 2.58
CA LYS A 128 26.31 -5.40 3.32
C LYS A 128 26.42 -6.82 2.74
N ASP A 129 25.40 -7.31 2.10
CA ASP A 129 25.39 -8.61 1.46
C ASP A 129 26.06 -8.52 0.07
N ASN A 130 26.97 -9.45 -0.21
CA ASN A 130 27.77 -9.47 -1.44
C ASN A 130 27.30 -10.50 -2.46
N THR A 131 26.10 -11.07 -2.31
CA THR A 131 25.56 -12.07 -3.26
C THR A 131 25.34 -11.50 -4.66
N GLY A 132 25.11 -10.18 -4.78
CA GLY A 132 24.84 -9.54 -6.05
C GLY A 132 23.47 -9.87 -6.67
N MET A 133 22.56 -10.49 -5.90
CA MET A 133 21.27 -10.98 -6.38
C MET A 133 20.11 -10.51 -5.49
N LYS A 134 20.11 -9.24 -5.12
CA LYS A 134 19.08 -8.66 -4.24
C LYS A 134 18.05 -7.90 -5.07
N HIS A 135 16.80 -7.99 -4.68
CA HIS A 135 15.70 -7.37 -5.41
C HIS A 135 14.84 -6.49 -4.50
N ILE A 136 14.40 -5.36 -5.03
CA ILE A 136 13.34 -4.52 -4.50
C ILE A 136 12.27 -4.47 -5.59
N ILE A 137 11.07 -4.97 -5.27
CA ILE A 137 9.96 -4.99 -6.21
C ILE A 137 8.83 -4.15 -5.62
N ASN A 138 8.62 -2.99 -6.20
CA ASN A 138 7.54 -2.10 -5.83
C ASN A 138 6.26 -2.48 -6.57
N VAL A 139 5.24 -2.92 -5.83
CA VAL A 139 3.94 -3.23 -6.40
C VAL A 139 3.23 -1.94 -6.78
N SER A 140 3.21 -1.66 -8.06
CA SER A 140 2.62 -0.47 -8.67
C SER A 140 1.36 -0.83 -9.46
N ALA A 141 0.93 0.04 -10.35
CA ALA A 141 -0.22 -0.16 -11.21
C ALA A 141 -0.12 0.69 -12.48
N MET A 142 -0.82 0.26 -13.53
CA MET A 142 -0.96 1.03 -14.78
C MET A 142 -1.51 2.44 -14.56
N GLU A 143 -2.31 2.62 -13.52
CA GLU A 143 -2.88 3.90 -13.10
C GLU A 143 -1.81 4.93 -12.71
N GLY A 144 -0.64 4.47 -12.26
CA GLY A 144 0.52 5.32 -11.95
C GLY A 144 1.32 5.77 -13.17
N LYS A 145 1.00 5.32 -14.38
CA LYS A 145 1.68 5.74 -15.60
C LYS A 145 1.15 7.07 -16.12
N PHE A 146 2.04 7.92 -16.60
CA PHE A 146 1.65 9.14 -17.30
C PHE A 146 1.15 8.83 -18.71
N HIS A 147 1.87 8.01 -19.46
CA HIS A 147 1.47 7.56 -20.78
C HIS A 147 0.57 6.31 -20.67
N SER A 148 -0.72 6.50 -20.89
CA SER A 148 -1.73 5.43 -20.92
C SER A 148 -2.67 5.63 -22.09
N PHE A 149 -3.09 4.54 -22.72
CA PHE A 149 -4.04 4.58 -23.85
C PHE A 149 -5.39 5.18 -23.42
N HIS A 150 -5.83 4.85 -22.22
CA HIS A 150 -7.04 5.41 -21.62
C HIS A 150 -6.74 5.76 -20.16
N LYS A 151 -7.05 6.99 -19.75
CA LYS A 151 -6.89 7.48 -18.38
C LYS A 151 -8.21 8.01 -17.89
N GLU A 152 -8.81 7.33 -16.94
CA GLU A 152 -10.03 7.78 -16.29
C GLU A 152 -9.76 8.91 -15.29
N SER A 153 -10.80 9.68 -14.99
CA SER A 153 -10.71 10.81 -14.05
C SER A 153 -10.85 10.40 -12.57
N ARG A 154 -11.00 9.09 -12.30
CA ARG A 154 -11.22 8.52 -10.97
C ARG A 154 -9.93 8.34 -10.18
N HIS A 155 -10.06 8.24 -8.86
CA HIS A 155 -9.02 7.91 -7.87
C HIS A 155 -7.63 8.56 -8.12
N PRO A 156 -7.55 9.89 -8.36
CA PRO A 156 -6.29 10.56 -8.66
C PRO A 156 -5.25 10.43 -7.53
N HIS A 157 -5.67 10.34 -6.28
CA HIS A 157 -4.81 10.17 -5.12
C HIS A 157 -4.04 8.83 -5.13
N THR A 158 -4.70 7.75 -5.55
CA THR A 158 -4.09 6.43 -5.73
C THR A 158 -3.13 6.45 -6.93
N ASN A 159 -3.55 7.05 -8.04
CA ASN A 159 -2.70 7.22 -9.23
C ASN A 159 -1.41 7.98 -8.90
N MET A 160 -1.51 9.05 -8.10
CA MET A 160 -0.36 9.82 -7.63
C MET A 160 0.60 8.96 -6.80
N ALA A 161 0.08 8.14 -5.89
CA ALA A 161 0.91 7.28 -5.04
C ALA A 161 1.67 6.23 -5.87
N LYS A 162 1.02 5.62 -6.85
CA LYS A 162 1.67 4.64 -7.74
C LYS A 162 2.68 5.30 -8.69
N ALA A 163 2.41 6.53 -9.16
CA ALA A 163 3.38 7.33 -9.91
C ALA A 163 4.62 7.65 -9.06
N ALA A 164 4.44 7.97 -7.77
CA ALA A 164 5.54 8.20 -6.85
C ALA A 164 6.43 6.94 -6.68
N LEU A 165 5.83 5.74 -6.55
CA LEU A 165 6.57 4.47 -6.52
C LEU A 165 7.37 4.24 -7.81
N ASN A 166 6.79 4.51 -8.98
CA ASN A 166 7.47 4.36 -10.26
C ASN A 166 8.67 5.30 -10.35
N MET A 167 8.51 6.55 -9.93
CA MET A 167 9.60 7.53 -9.94
C MET A 167 10.71 7.15 -8.94
N MET A 168 10.35 6.71 -7.73
CA MET A 168 11.33 6.23 -6.75
C MET A 168 12.13 5.04 -7.30
N THR A 169 11.45 4.10 -7.95
CA THR A 169 12.07 2.93 -8.59
C THR A 169 13.11 3.36 -9.63
N LEU A 170 12.72 4.22 -10.56
CA LEU A 170 13.62 4.67 -11.62
C LEU A 170 14.79 5.48 -11.08
N THR A 171 14.52 6.42 -10.15
CA THR A 171 15.52 7.32 -9.58
C THR A 171 16.62 6.58 -8.82
N SER A 172 16.25 5.55 -8.05
CA SER A 172 17.21 4.84 -7.18
C SER A 172 17.90 3.65 -7.85
N SER A 173 17.35 3.12 -8.93
CA SER A 173 17.79 1.87 -9.56
C SER A 173 19.27 1.87 -9.97
N GLY A 174 19.74 2.94 -10.61
CA GLY A 174 21.11 3.02 -11.10
C GLY A 174 22.18 3.04 -10.01
N ASP A 175 21.90 3.66 -8.85
CA ASP A 175 22.79 3.61 -7.69
C ASP A 175 22.74 2.25 -7.01
N PHE A 176 21.56 1.67 -6.83
CA PHE A 176 21.40 0.39 -6.16
C PHE A 176 22.00 -0.77 -6.96
N ALA A 177 21.94 -0.73 -8.28
CA ALA A 177 22.54 -1.74 -9.15
C ALA A 177 24.05 -1.91 -8.93
N LYS A 178 24.78 -0.84 -8.57
CA LYS A 178 26.21 -0.90 -8.22
C LYS A 178 26.52 -1.84 -7.03
N TYR A 179 25.52 -2.11 -6.22
CA TYR A 179 25.61 -3.00 -5.06
C TYR A 179 24.88 -4.33 -5.29
N GLY A 180 24.54 -4.64 -6.53
CA GLY A 180 23.76 -5.84 -6.87
C GLY A 180 22.35 -5.85 -6.30
N ILE A 181 21.73 -4.67 -6.17
CA ILE A 181 20.35 -4.49 -5.73
C ILE A 181 19.55 -4.00 -6.94
N TYR A 182 18.66 -4.83 -7.45
CA TYR A 182 17.86 -4.57 -8.63
C TYR A 182 16.45 -4.13 -8.25
N THR A 183 16.10 -2.90 -8.60
CA THR A 183 14.84 -2.28 -8.22
C THR A 183 13.92 -2.15 -9.43
N ASN A 184 12.71 -2.68 -9.33
CA ASN A 184 11.69 -2.59 -10.38
C ASN A 184 10.32 -2.26 -9.80
N ALA A 185 9.44 -1.72 -10.62
CA ALA A 185 8.02 -1.57 -10.34
C ALA A 185 7.23 -2.57 -11.18
N VAL A 186 6.22 -3.21 -10.58
CA VAL A 186 5.42 -4.25 -11.24
C VAL A 186 3.94 -3.89 -11.15
N ASP A 187 3.25 -3.95 -12.27
CA ASP A 187 1.79 -4.00 -12.35
C ASP A 187 1.34 -5.46 -12.26
N THR A 188 0.51 -5.76 -11.28
CA THR A 188 -0.01 -7.12 -11.06
C THR A 188 -1.05 -7.55 -12.09
N GLY A 189 -1.57 -6.59 -12.85
CA GLY A 189 -2.77 -6.80 -13.65
C GLY A 189 -4.04 -6.70 -12.81
N TRP A 190 -5.17 -6.99 -13.41
CA TRP A 190 -6.48 -6.85 -12.76
C TRP A 190 -6.83 -8.14 -12.02
N VAL A 191 -6.59 -8.14 -10.72
CA VAL A 191 -6.78 -9.31 -9.83
C VAL A 191 -8.09 -9.22 -9.05
N THR A 192 -8.52 -7.99 -8.67
CA THR A 192 -9.73 -7.75 -7.88
C THR A 192 -10.55 -6.59 -8.44
N ASP A 193 -11.84 -6.59 -8.17
CA ASP A 193 -12.70 -5.44 -8.48
C ASP A 193 -12.83 -4.55 -7.24
N GLU A 194 -12.31 -3.34 -7.33
CA GLU A 194 -12.29 -2.36 -6.23
C GLU A 194 -13.60 -1.56 -6.10
N ASP A 195 -14.56 -1.78 -6.96
CA ASP A 195 -15.87 -1.13 -6.88
C ASP A 195 -16.72 -1.72 -5.74
N PRO A 196 -17.66 -0.93 -5.15
CA PRO A 196 -18.67 -1.48 -4.27
C PRO A 196 -19.41 -2.66 -4.88
N ILE A 197 -19.80 -3.63 -4.07
CA ILE A 197 -20.35 -4.94 -4.53
C ILE A 197 -21.54 -4.81 -5.48
N GLU A 198 -22.42 -3.81 -5.28
CA GLU A 198 -23.55 -3.59 -6.18
C GLU A 198 -23.12 -3.16 -7.59
N LEU A 199 -22.03 -2.37 -7.69
CA LEU A 199 -21.50 -1.96 -8.98
C LEU A 199 -20.70 -3.08 -9.64
N ALA A 200 -19.96 -3.87 -8.86
CA ALA A 200 -19.25 -5.05 -9.35
C ALA A 200 -20.23 -6.06 -9.95
N LYS A 201 -21.32 -6.38 -9.24
CA LYS A 201 -22.38 -7.27 -9.74
C LYS A 201 -23.04 -6.76 -11.01
N LYS A 202 -23.34 -5.47 -11.11
CA LYS A 202 -23.89 -4.88 -12.33
C LYS A 202 -22.96 -5.00 -13.53
N LYS A 203 -21.65 -4.89 -13.32
CA LYS A 203 -20.67 -5.11 -14.40
C LYS A 203 -20.66 -6.56 -14.85
N GLU A 204 -20.72 -7.49 -13.91
CA GLU A 204 -20.84 -8.91 -14.19
C GLU A 204 -22.11 -9.24 -14.97
N GLU A 205 -23.27 -8.76 -14.49
CA GLU A 205 -24.56 -9.03 -15.13
C GLU A 205 -24.70 -8.41 -16.54
N ILE A 206 -24.16 -7.20 -16.76
CA ILE A 206 -24.34 -6.48 -18.03
C ILE A 206 -23.26 -6.82 -19.05
N HIS A 207 -22.03 -7.05 -18.58
CA HIS A 207 -20.84 -7.16 -19.42
C HIS A 207 -20.14 -8.51 -19.30
N ASP A 208 -20.68 -9.45 -18.51
CA ASP A 208 -20.02 -10.71 -18.17
C ASP A 208 -18.56 -10.47 -17.69
N PHE A 209 -18.39 -9.38 -16.93
CA PHE A 209 -17.08 -8.93 -16.53
C PHE A 209 -16.72 -9.46 -15.15
N GLN A 210 -15.58 -10.17 -15.10
CA GLN A 210 -14.88 -10.53 -13.87
C GLN A 210 -13.40 -10.16 -14.01
N PRO A 211 -12.68 -9.92 -12.90
CA PRO A 211 -11.23 -9.77 -12.97
C PRO A 211 -10.61 -10.99 -13.68
N PRO A 212 -9.75 -10.76 -14.69
CA PRO A 212 -9.24 -11.89 -15.51
C PRO A 212 -8.13 -12.69 -14.84
N LEU A 213 -7.61 -12.23 -13.69
CA LEU A 213 -6.49 -12.81 -12.98
C LEU A 213 -6.89 -13.13 -11.54
N ASP A 214 -6.22 -14.10 -10.95
CA ASP A 214 -6.35 -14.43 -9.54
C ASP A 214 -5.14 -13.96 -8.71
N ILE A 215 -5.17 -14.24 -7.40
CA ILE A 215 -4.10 -13.87 -6.47
C ILE A 215 -2.76 -14.52 -6.81
N VAL A 216 -2.78 -15.73 -7.40
CA VAL A 216 -1.57 -16.46 -7.82
C VAL A 216 -0.95 -15.79 -9.04
N ASP A 217 -1.77 -15.37 -9.99
CA ASP A 217 -1.34 -14.61 -11.17
C ASP A 217 -0.68 -13.28 -10.79
N GLY A 218 -1.29 -12.57 -9.84
CA GLY A 218 -0.72 -11.32 -9.31
C GLY A 218 0.61 -11.55 -8.63
N ALA A 219 0.69 -12.54 -7.75
CA ALA A 219 1.92 -12.91 -7.05
C ALA A 219 3.03 -13.35 -8.01
N ALA A 220 2.68 -14.15 -9.04
CA ALA A 220 3.62 -14.59 -10.06
C ALA A 220 4.27 -13.42 -10.79
N ARG A 221 3.50 -12.39 -11.16
CA ARG A 221 4.02 -11.17 -11.80
C ARG A 221 4.97 -10.39 -10.90
N VAL A 222 4.67 -10.31 -9.61
CA VAL A 222 5.54 -9.64 -8.63
C VAL A 222 6.86 -10.39 -8.46
N MET A 223 6.82 -11.72 -8.42
CA MET A 223 8.00 -12.55 -8.18
C MET A 223 8.85 -12.80 -9.43
N ASP A 224 8.28 -12.63 -10.62
CA ASP A 224 8.95 -12.92 -11.90
C ASP A 224 10.33 -12.26 -12.05
N PRO A 225 10.51 -10.94 -11.84
CA PRO A 225 11.83 -10.32 -12.02
C PRO A 225 12.89 -10.85 -11.05
N LEU A 226 12.49 -11.40 -9.90
CA LEU A 226 13.39 -12.09 -8.99
C LEU A 226 13.82 -13.44 -9.57
N PHE A 227 12.86 -14.28 -9.94
CA PHE A 227 13.13 -15.62 -10.43
C PHE A 227 13.83 -15.60 -11.80
N ASP A 228 13.41 -14.71 -12.72
CA ASP A 228 14.08 -14.53 -14.00
C ASP A 228 15.54 -14.13 -13.80
N GLY A 229 15.79 -13.15 -12.92
CA GLY A 229 17.13 -12.70 -12.61
C GLY A 229 18.02 -13.81 -12.03
N ILE A 230 17.51 -14.60 -11.09
CA ILE A 230 18.25 -15.70 -10.47
C ILE A 230 18.54 -16.82 -11.50
N ASN A 231 17.54 -17.17 -12.29
CA ASN A 231 17.64 -18.29 -13.23
C ASN A 231 18.49 -17.98 -14.45
N THR A 232 18.46 -16.75 -14.93
CA THR A 232 19.15 -16.35 -16.17
C THR A 232 20.45 -15.60 -15.94
N GLY A 233 20.68 -15.08 -14.73
CA GLY A 233 21.77 -14.16 -14.43
C GLY A 233 21.60 -12.76 -15.07
N LYS A 234 20.43 -12.47 -15.65
CA LYS A 234 20.09 -11.18 -16.27
C LYS A 234 18.99 -10.50 -15.48
N HIS A 235 19.36 -9.46 -14.76
CA HIS A 235 18.44 -8.78 -13.86
C HIS A 235 17.81 -7.55 -14.51
N TRP A 236 16.48 -7.49 -14.51
CA TRP A 236 15.78 -6.23 -14.79
C TRP A 236 16.13 -5.19 -13.74
N CYS A 237 16.33 -3.95 -14.14
CA CYS A 237 16.67 -2.85 -13.24
C CYS A 237 16.07 -1.54 -13.74
N GLY A 238 15.39 -0.81 -12.85
CA GLY A 238 14.76 0.47 -13.17
C GLY A 238 13.62 0.36 -14.19
N LYS A 239 12.93 -0.79 -14.21
CA LYS A 239 11.85 -1.04 -15.16
C LYS A 239 10.49 -0.96 -14.50
N PHE A 240 9.51 -0.54 -15.29
CA PHE A 240 8.10 -0.79 -15.02
C PHE A 240 7.71 -2.04 -15.82
N LEU A 241 7.30 -3.10 -15.12
CA LEU A 241 7.00 -4.40 -15.69
C LEU A 241 5.49 -4.63 -15.69
N LYS A 242 4.98 -5.09 -16.82
CA LYS A 242 3.60 -5.54 -16.98
C LYS A 242 3.59 -6.82 -17.81
N ASP A 243 2.81 -7.79 -17.36
CA ASP A 243 2.69 -9.09 -18.02
C ASP A 243 4.06 -9.68 -18.40
N TYR A 244 4.97 -9.68 -17.39
CA TYR A 244 6.34 -10.23 -17.49
C TYR A 244 7.28 -9.46 -18.43
N ARG A 245 6.95 -8.22 -18.83
CA ARG A 245 7.75 -7.45 -19.79
C ARG A 245 7.90 -5.98 -19.39
N PRO A 246 9.05 -5.36 -19.69
CA PRO A 246 9.20 -3.92 -19.55
C PRO A 246 8.28 -3.18 -20.50
N ILE A 247 7.59 -2.18 -19.98
CA ILE A 247 6.79 -1.24 -20.78
C ILE A 247 7.19 0.20 -20.47
N SER A 248 6.86 1.10 -21.39
CA SER A 248 7.09 2.54 -21.22
C SER A 248 6.21 3.10 -20.10
N TRP A 249 6.75 4.05 -19.36
CA TRP A 249 6.05 4.76 -18.27
C TRP A 249 5.60 6.15 -18.68
#